data_70fd8f62d0bdebc4e8af7057dd7c9da7
#
_entry.id   70fd8f62d0bdebc4e8af7057dd7c9da7
#
_cell.length_a   1.000
_cell.length_b   1.000
_cell.length_c   1.000
_cell.angle_alpha   90.00
_cell.angle_beta   90.00
_cell.angle_gamma   90.00
#
_symmetry.space_group_name_H-M   'P 1'
#
loop_
_entity.id
_entity.type
_entity.pdbx_description
1 polymer ?
#
loop_
_entity_poly.entity_id
_entity_poly.type
_entity_poly.pdbx_seq_one_letter_code
_entity_poly.pdbx_strand_id
1 'polypeptide(L)'
;MVKENDPLDDWNLFNQPEEKTEIPEKIESFRKEYLSVTEFLDTINLELGKMQCKVLGEISDINARDRYAFFVLKESDPDLESAVVECFIGWKSFETYKHLLQDGMQVVVSGFPGIYKKSGRFRIEVFKIEPFGEGALKQAFEALKKKLEEKGYFAAEHKKQVPDIIQKIGLITSGSGAAIKDFLKNLGSYGFEVYHLNVFVEGDYAEDSIISAIRWFNRKMPDVDVIALIRGGGSLESLKAFNSEGVADAIFDSNLPVLTGIGHEKDVTIADFVADKSFSTPTAVAVFIRTQREQLITNLDLIIDQITSQAESIIDDLRNLVQSYQQNLIFCFENILRMYSFSIRHCAEKMHGCLNLVFESYRNMEQKFLTLFSDWHLTIVNMKHRMGILQEQSLNIFQTKI
;
A
#
# COMPACT_ATOMS: atom_id res chain seq x y z
N MET A 1 6.31 -0.48 -49.74
CA MET A 1 5.82 -1.23 -48.57
C MET A 1 7.00 -1.93 -47.95
N VAL A 2 7.63 -1.33 -46.99
CA VAL A 2 8.76 -1.88 -46.24
C VAL A 2 8.16 -2.52 -45.01
N LYS A 3 8.38 -3.84 -44.82
CA LYS A 3 7.99 -4.54 -43.60
C LYS A 3 9.05 -4.24 -42.54
N GLU A 4 8.66 -3.53 -41.48
CA GLU A 4 9.43 -3.42 -40.26
C GLU A 4 9.41 -4.77 -39.54
N ASN A 5 10.59 -5.32 -39.30
CA ASN A 5 10.77 -6.49 -38.43
C ASN A 5 10.72 -6.04 -36.99
N ASP A 6 9.82 -6.63 -36.23
CA ASP A 6 9.66 -6.43 -34.79
C ASP A 6 10.85 -7.08 -34.05
N PRO A 7 11.54 -6.37 -33.14
CA PRO A 7 12.68 -6.91 -32.39
C PRO A 7 12.33 -8.03 -31.40
N LEU A 8 11.06 -8.42 -31.28
CA LEU A 8 10.59 -9.48 -30.37
C LEU A 8 10.70 -10.89 -30.98
N ASP A 9 10.99 -11.04 -32.30
CA ASP A 9 11.12 -12.35 -32.96
C ASP A 9 12.42 -13.09 -32.62
N ASP A 10 13.45 -12.38 -32.11
CA ASP A 10 14.72 -13.03 -31.73
C ASP A 10 14.68 -13.75 -30.36
N TRP A 11 13.60 -13.59 -29.57
CA TRP A 11 13.46 -14.27 -28.29
C TRP A 11 12.94 -15.69 -28.37
N ASN A 12 12.33 -16.07 -29.49
CA ASN A 12 11.79 -17.42 -29.73
C ASN A 12 12.81 -18.42 -30.27
N LEU A 13 14.05 -17.98 -30.53
CA LEU A 13 15.12 -18.88 -31.05
C LEU A 13 15.69 -19.83 -29.98
N PHE A 14 15.36 -19.66 -28.70
CA PHE A 14 15.83 -20.54 -27.62
C PHE A 14 14.82 -21.61 -27.16
N ASN A 15 13.59 -21.61 -27.69
CA ASN A 15 12.52 -22.52 -27.27
C ASN A 15 11.86 -23.27 -28.46
N GLN A 16 12.56 -23.53 -29.53
CA GLN A 16 12.07 -24.49 -30.52
C GLN A 16 12.48 -25.91 -30.14
N PRO A 17 11.55 -26.89 -30.11
CA PRO A 17 11.92 -28.28 -29.95
C PRO A 17 12.78 -28.69 -31.15
N GLU A 18 13.94 -29.27 -30.85
CA GLU A 18 14.86 -29.79 -31.85
C GLU A 18 14.10 -30.73 -32.82
N GLU A 19 13.88 -30.29 -34.05
CA GLU A 19 13.61 -31.21 -35.16
C GLU A 19 14.80 -32.16 -35.27
N LYS A 20 14.55 -33.46 -35.06
CA LYS A 20 15.50 -34.51 -35.29
C LYS A 20 15.83 -34.54 -36.78
N THR A 21 16.81 -33.77 -37.19
CA THR A 21 17.50 -33.96 -38.45
C THR A 21 18.29 -35.26 -38.31
N GLU A 22 17.87 -36.30 -39.07
CA GLU A 22 18.61 -37.54 -39.24
C GLU A 22 20.01 -37.20 -39.77
N ILE A 23 21.00 -37.34 -38.88
CA ILE A 23 22.41 -37.19 -39.24
C ILE A 23 22.79 -38.44 -40.03
N PRO A 24 23.37 -38.30 -41.24
CA PRO A 24 23.79 -39.46 -42.00
C PRO A 24 24.85 -40.25 -41.22
N GLU A 25 24.61 -41.56 -41.07
CA GLU A 25 25.39 -42.56 -40.31
C GLU A 25 26.89 -42.64 -40.60
N LYS A 26 27.43 -41.75 -41.44
CA LYS A 26 28.83 -41.76 -41.88
C LYS A 26 29.76 -40.78 -41.11
N ILE A 27 29.26 -40.04 -40.13
CA ILE A 27 30.05 -39.05 -39.39
C ILE A 27 30.31 -39.47 -37.92
N GLU A 28 29.79 -40.62 -37.48
CA GLU A 28 29.99 -41.11 -36.09
C GLU A 28 31.39 -41.68 -35.80
N SER A 29 32.31 -41.70 -36.71
CA SER A 29 33.61 -42.34 -36.51
C SER A 29 34.77 -41.41 -36.14
N PHE A 30 34.53 -40.11 -36.00
CA PHE A 30 35.51 -39.19 -35.42
C PHE A 30 34.89 -38.51 -34.16
N ARG A 31 34.83 -39.21 -33.05
CA ARG A 31 34.81 -38.51 -31.76
C ARG A 31 36.04 -37.64 -31.74
N LYS A 32 35.84 -36.32 -31.89
CA LYS A 32 36.94 -35.37 -31.78
C LYS A 32 37.56 -35.54 -30.39
N GLU A 33 38.79 -36.04 -30.37
CA GLU A 33 39.62 -36.15 -29.17
C GLU A 33 39.88 -34.77 -28.58
N TYR A 34 39.56 -33.71 -29.34
CA TYR A 34 39.82 -32.30 -29.03
C TYR A 34 38.57 -31.45 -29.28
N LEU A 35 38.29 -30.57 -28.33
CA LEU A 35 37.25 -29.52 -28.47
C LEU A 35 37.85 -28.31 -29.19
N SER A 36 37.10 -27.65 -30.04
CA SER A 36 37.46 -26.30 -30.51
C SER A 36 37.42 -25.32 -29.33
N VAL A 37 38.12 -24.17 -29.42
CA VAL A 37 38.06 -23.12 -28.39
C VAL A 37 36.63 -22.66 -28.08
N THR A 38 35.82 -22.58 -29.13
CA THR A 38 34.40 -22.20 -29.00
C THR A 38 33.62 -23.25 -28.22
N GLU A 39 33.74 -24.53 -28.61
CA GLU A 39 33.05 -25.67 -27.95
C GLU A 39 33.49 -25.78 -26.48
N PHE A 40 34.77 -25.58 -26.19
CA PHE A 40 35.30 -25.58 -24.84
C PHE A 40 34.69 -24.45 -23.99
N LEU A 41 34.68 -23.19 -24.50
CA LEU A 41 34.10 -22.06 -23.82
C LEU A 41 32.57 -22.19 -23.64
N ASP A 42 31.88 -22.81 -24.64
CA ASP A 42 30.45 -23.07 -24.51
C ASP A 42 30.15 -24.08 -23.42
N THR A 43 30.93 -25.14 -23.31
CA THR A 43 30.79 -26.13 -22.24
C THR A 43 30.99 -25.51 -20.87
N ILE A 44 32.01 -24.67 -20.69
CA ILE A 44 32.25 -23.96 -19.41
C ILE A 44 31.12 -22.99 -19.14
N ASN A 45 30.69 -22.21 -20.11
CA ASN A 45 29.58 -21.24 -19.92
C ASN A 45 28.26 -21.93 -19.59
N LEU A 46 28.01 -23.12 -20.13
CA LEU A 46 26.83 -23.92 -19.81
C LEU A 46 26.81 -24.31 -18.31
N GLU A 47 27.97 -24.71 -17.77
CA GLU A 47 28.06 -25.03 -16.33
C GLU A 47 28.05 -23.80 -15.45
N LEU A 48 28.78 -22.75 -15.81
CA LEU A 48 28.77 -21.48 -15.07
C LEU A 48 27.38 -20.82 -15.08
N GLY A 49 26.67 -20.87 -16.20
CA GLY A 49 25.32 -20.29 -16.32
C GLY A 49 24.26 -20.96 -15.43
N LYS A 50 24.52 -22.17 -14.91
CA LYS A 50 23.66 -22.82 -13.91
C LYS A 50 23.87 -22.25 -12.49
N MET A 51 24.96 -21.53 -12.27
CA MET A 51 25.37 -20.99 -10.97
C MET A 51 24.94 -19.54 -10.86
N GLN A 52 23.79 -19.28 -10.24
CA GLN A 52 23.47 -17.93 -9.79
C GLN A 52 24.35 -17.60 -8.59
N CYS A 53 25.08 -16.48 -8.66
CA CYS A 53 25.95 -16.03 -7.55
C CYS A 53 25.45 -14.69 -6.97
N LYS A 54 25.67 -14.55 -5.65
CA LYS A 54 25.57 -13.27 -4.93
C LYS A 54 26.97 -12.97 -4.40
N VAL A 55 27.55 -11.84 -4.80
CA VAL A 55 28.91 -11.46 -4.46
C VAL A 55 28.88 -10.12 -3.76
N LEU A 56 29.43 -10.05 -2.54
CA LEU A 56 29.66 -8.81 -1.81
C LEU A 56 31.00 -8.23 -2.22
N GLY A 57 31.06 -6.93 -2.45
CA GLY A 57 32.29 -6.23 -2.75
C GLY A 57 32.11 -4.73 -2.87
N GLU A 58 33.21 -4.02 -2.99
CA GLU A 58 33.27 -2.58 -3.23
C GLU A 58 33.43 -2.32 -4.72
N ILE A 59 32.57 -1.43 -5.25
CA ILE A 59 32.63 -1.02 -6.67
C ILE A 59 33.85 -0.16 -6.92
N SER A 60 34.58 -0.46 -8.02
CA SER A 60 35.67 0.36 -8.52
C SER A 60 35.74 0.30 -10.04
N ASP A 61 36.52 1.22 -10.62
CA ASP A 61 36.86 1.24 -12.05
C ASP A 61 35.62 1.20 -12.96
N ILE A 62 34.65 2.07 -12.70
CA ILE A 62 33.40 2.15 -13.44
C ILE A 62 33.67 2.71 -14.86
N ASN A 63 33.25 1.96 -15.86
CA ASN A 63 33.23 2.38 -17.25
C ASN A 63 31.78 2.29 -17.78
N ALA A 64 31.01 3.36 -17.53
CA ALA A 64 29.62 3.46 -17.96
C ALA A 64 29.54 4.00 -19.39
N ARG A 65 28.62 3.43 -20.18
CA ARG A 65 28.22 3.88 -21.52
C ARG A 65 26.71 4.11 -21.54
N ASP A 66 26.19 4.61 -22.64
CA ASP A 66 24.77 5.02 -22.73
C ASP A 66 23.78 3.92 -22.31
N ARG A 67 24.11 2.65 -22.51
CA ARG A 67 23.20 1.52 -22.30
C ARG A 67 23.74 0.40 -21.46
N TYR A 68 24.98 0.45 -20.98
CA TYR A 68 25.60 -0.60 -20.18
C TYR A 68 26.78 -0.06 -19.41
N ALA A 69 27.21 -0.79 -18.40
CA ALA A 69 28.45 -0.48 -17.72
C ALA A 69 29.30 -1.72 -17.46
N PHE A 70 30.61 -1.50 -17.40
CA PHE A 70 31.56 -2.41 -16.81
C PHE A 70 32.07 -1.79 -15.51
N PHE A 71 32.24 -2.60 -14.50
CA PHE A 71 32.85 -2.19 -13.25
C PHE A 71 33.56 -3.38 -12.60
N VAL A 72 34.42 -3.11 -11.63
CA VAL A 72 35.15 -4.13 -10.89
C VAL A 72 34.60 -4.16 -9.47
N LEU A 73 34.33 -5.36 -8.96
CA LEU A 73 34.14 -5.57 -7.54
C LEU A 73 35.44 -5.96 -6.91
N LYS A 74 35.82 -5.24 -5.85
CA LYS A 74 36.97 -5.53 -5.00
C LYS A 74 36.52 -6.11 -3.67
N GLU A 75 37.34 -6.97 -3.08
CA GLU A 75 37.13 -7.46 -1.73
C GLU A 75 37.03 -6.29 -0.75
N SER A 76 35.99 -6.30 0.08
CA SER A 76 35.74 -5.22 1.06
C SER A 76 36.36 -5.50 2.42
N ASP A 77 36.72 -6.76 2.71
CA ASP A 77 37.29 -7.16 3.98
C ASP A 77 38.82 -6.98 3.94
N PRO A 78 39.36 -6.07 4.77
CA PRO A 78 40.82 -5.83 4.81
C PRO A 78 41.63 -7.03 5.30
N ASP A 79 41.01 -8.00 5.98
CA ASP A 79 41.65 -9.20 6.51
C ASP A 79 41.72 -10.33 5.46
N LEU A 80 41.07 -10.18 4.32
CA LEU A 80 41.07 -11.14 3.19
C LEU A 80 42.08 -10.70 2.11
N GLU A 81 42.53 -11.67 1.30
CA GLU A 81 43.34 -11.36 0.12
C GLU A 81 42.56 -10.47 -0.85
N SER A 82 43.19 -9.45 -1.43
CA SER A 82 42.56 -8.53 -2.37
C SER A 82 42.18 -9.26 -3.64
N ALA A 83 40.93 -9.77 -3.69
CA ALA A 83 40.33 -10.38 -4.86
C ALA A 83 39.54 -9.35 -5.66
N VAL A 84 39.55 -9.52 -6.99
CA VAL A 84 38.79 -8.65 -7.89
C VAL A 84 38.04 -9.49 -8.91
N VAL A 85 36.82 -9.02 -9.30
CA VAL A 85 36.05 -9.65 -10.35
C VAL A 85 35.43 -8.59 -11.25
N GLU A 86 35.56 -8.78 -12.57
CA GLU A 86 34.90 -7.92 -13.56
C GLU A 86 33.40 -8.20 -13.59
N CYS A 87 32.61 -7.14 -13.61
CA CYS A 87 31.17 -7.17 -13.70
C CYS A 87 30.69 -6.45 -14.96
N PHE A 88 29.63 -6.98 -15.57
CA PHE A 88 28.94 -6.36 -16.70
C PHE A 88 27.47 -6.22 -16.38
N ILE A 89 26.90 -5.04 -16.58
CA ILE A 89 25.48 -4.79 -16.45
C ILE A 89 24.90 -4.29 -17.78
N GLY A 90 23.91 -5.02 -18.29
CA GLY A 90 23.25 -4.71 -19.55
C GLY A 90 22.13 -3.67 -19.39
N TRP A 91 21.60 -3.17 -20.50
CA TRP A 91 20.74 -2.00 -20.59
C TRP A 91 19.48 -2.03 -19.68
N LYS A 92 18.80 -3.17 -19.55
CA LYS A 92 17.60 -3.30 -18.70
C LYS A 92 17.93 -3.04 -17.23
N SER A 93 18.94 -3.71 -16.74
CA SER A 93 19.39 -3.57 -15.35
C SER A 93 20.16 -2.28 -15.13
N PHE A 94 20.90 -1.79 -16.12
CA PHE A 94 21.68 -0.56 -16.03
C PHE A 94 20.79 0.66 -15.73
N GLU A 95 19.69 0.85 -16.46
CA GLU A 95 18.76 1.96 -16.20
C GLU A 95 18.19 1.95 -14.79
N THR A 96 17.93 0.77 -14.24
CA THR A 96 17.40 0.60 -12.89
C THR A 96 18.45 0.92 -11.82
N TYR A 97 19.72 0.45 -12.03
CA TYR A 97 20.74 0.48 -10.98
C TYR A 97 21.87 1.49 -11.22
N LYS A 98 21.82 2.30 -12.29
CA LYS A 98 22.86 3.29 -12.61
C LYS A 98 23.17 4.27 -11.47
N HIS A 99 22.18 4.59 -10.62
CA HIS A 99 22.33 5.46 -9.46
C HIS A 99 23.16 4.83 -8.34
N LEU A 100 23.32 3.50 -8.33
CA LEU A 100 24.13 2.74 -7.36
C LEU A 100 25.56 2.50 -7.86
N LEU A 101 25.87 2.80 -9.12
CA LEU A 101 27.21 2.62 -9.67
C LEU A 101 28.08 3.83 -9.29
N GLN A 102 28.66 3.80 -8.11
CA GLN A 102 29.58 4.81 -7.60
C GLN A 102 30.83 4.13 -7.06
N ASP A 103 32.02 4.69 -7.35
CA ASP A 103 33.30 4.18 -6.83
C ASP A 103 33.30 4.24 -5.31
N GLY A 104 33.75 3.18 -4.67
CA GLY A 104 33.81 3.06 -3.21
C GLY A 104 32.50 2.59 -2.56
N MET A 105 31.42 2.34 -3.35
CA MET A 105 30.17 1.85 -2.79
C MET A 105 30.23 0.34 -2.53
N GLN A 106 29.93 -0.08 -1.31
CA GLN A 106 29.77 -1.50 -0.98
C GLN A 106 28.40 -2.01 -1.46
N VAL A 107 28.43 -3.09 -2.23
CA VAL A 107 27.23 -3.68 -2.83
C VAL A 107 27.26 -5.20 -2.80
N VAL A 108 26.06 -5.80 -2.79
CA VAL A 108 25.86 -7.20 -3.16
C VAL A 108 25.37 -7.24 -4.60
N VAL A 109 26.15 -7.87 -5.45
CA VAL A 109 25.83 -8.08 -6.86
C VAL A 109 25.26 -9.47 -7.05
N SER A 110 24.09 -9.57 -7.67
CA SER A 110 23.50 -10.85 -8.10
C SER A 110 23.64 -10.99 -9.61
N GLY A 111 24.19 -12.11 -10.05
CA GLY A 111 24.49 -12.32 -11.46
C GLY A 111 24.78 -13.77 -11.80
N PHE A 112 25.08 -13.98 -13.08
CA PHE A 112 25.56 -15.26 -13.59
C PHE A 112 27.02 -15.11 -13.99
N PRO A 113 27.91 -15.97 -13.46
CA PRO A 113 29.30 -15.98 -13.89
C PRO A 113 29.40 -16.53 -15.31
N GLY A 114 30.34 -16.01 -16.08
CA GLY A 114 30.57 -16.49 -17.44
C GLY A 114 31.87 -15.98 -18.04
N ILE A 115 32.28 -16.60 -19.14
CA ILE A 115 33.48 -16.21 -19.89
C ILE A 115 33.04 -15.56 -21.19
N TYR A 116 33.47 -14.33 -21.42
CA TYR A 116 33.21 -13.65 -22.68
C TYR A 116 34.04 -14.24 -23.81
N LYS A 117 33.40 -14.93 -24.76
CA LYS A 117 34.05 -15.74 -25.80
C LYS A 117 35.09 -14.99 -26.62
N LYS A 118 34.87 -13.71 -26.96
CA LYS A 118 35.78 -12.94 -27.82
C LYS A 118 37.11 -12.58 -27.15
N SER A 119 37.15 -12.44 -25.81
CA SER A 119 38.32 -12.06 -25.07
C SER A 119 38.81 -13.13 -24.10
N GLY A 120 38.05 -14.17 -23.83
CA GLY A 120 38.34 -15.18 -22.83
C GLY A 120 38.26 -14.67 -21.37
N ARG A 121 37.75 -13.44 -21.14
CA ARG A 121 37.71 -12.87 -19.79
C ARG A 121 36.55 -13.43 -19.02
N PHE A 122 36.78 -13.80 -17.79
CA PHE A 122 35.77 -14.13 -16.81
C PHE A 122 35.08 -12.86 -16.31
N ARG A 123 33.75 -12.88 -16.21
CA ARG A 123 32.97 -11.77 -15.67
C ARG A 123 31.65 -12.28 -15.09
N ILE A 124 31.03 -11.47 -14.23
CA ILE A 124 29.68 -11.68 -13.75
C ILE A 124 28.72 -10.83 -14.61
N GLU A 125 27.75 -11.46 -15.23
CA GLU A 125 26.66 -10.76 -15.91
C GLU A 125 25.58 -10.42 -14.88
N VAL A 126 25.49 -9.13 -14.54
CA VAL A 126 24.75 -8.61 -13.39
C VAL A 126 23.30 -8.32 -13.79
N PHE A 127 22.35 -8.84 -13.05
CA PHE A 127 20.94 -8.50 -13.20
C PHE A 127 20.35 -7.73 -12.00
N LYS A 128 21.01 -7.77 -10.80
CA LYS A 128 20.58 -7.02 -9.61
C LYS A 128 21.79 -6.51 -8.84
N ILE A 129 21.69 -5.26 -8.36
CA ILE A 129 22.66 -4.64 -7.47
C ILE A 129 21.93 -4.15 -6.22
N GLU A 130 22.47 -4.46 -5.06
CA GLU A 130 21.92 -4.09 -3.77
C GLU A 130 22.99 -3.41 -2.92
N PRO A 131 22.73 -2.19 -2.40
CA PRO A 131 23.68 -1.54 -1.50
C PRO A 131 23.83 -2.35 -0.21
N PHE A 132 25.04 -2.41 0.30
CA PHE A 132 25.39 -3.14 1.53
C PHE A 132 26.10 -2.22 2.52
N GLY A 133 25.76 -2.39 3.82
CA GLY A 133 26.27 -1.54 4.90
C GLY A 133 25.52 -0.21 5.04
N GLU A 134 25.54 0.36 6.24
CA GLU A 134 24.78 1.59 6.58
C GLU A 134 25.17 2.79 5.70
N GLY A 135 26.46 2.93 5.39
CA GLY A 135 26.96 4.04 4.56
C GLY A 135 26.42 3.98 3.13
N ALA A 136 26.50 2.80 2.50
CA ALA A 136 25.99 2.59 1.14
C ALA A 136 24.46 2.72 1.05
N LEU A 137 23.75 2.19 2.04
CA LEU A 137 22.30 2.34 2.14
C LEU A 137 21.89 3.81 2.26
N LYS A 138 22.62 4.61 3.06
CA LYS A 138 22.35 6.03 3.22
C LYS A 138 22.65 6.81 1.93
N GLN A 139 23.73 6.52 1.24
CA GLN A 139 24.06 7.16 -0.04
C GLN A 139 22.99 6.82 -1.11
N ALA A 140 22.59 5.57 -1.20
CA ALA A 140 21.55 5.13 -2.12
C ALA A 140 20.21 5.81 -1.83
N PHE A 141 19.86 5.93 -0.54
CA PHE A 141 18.66 6.65 -0.10
C PHE A 141 18.66 8.12 -0.53
N GLU A 142 19.77 8.85 -0.26
CA GLU A 142 19.87 10.28 -0.63
C GLU A 142 19.87 10.47 -2.15
N ALA A 143 20.52 9.60 -2.91
CA ALA A 143 20.52 9.65 -4.37
C ALA A 143 19.11 9.41 -4.93
N LEU A 144 18.37 8.41 -4.42
CA LEU A 144 17.01 8.13 -4.84
C LEU A 144 16.05 9.24 -4.43
N LYS A 145 16.17 9.75 -3.21
CA LYS A 145 15.38 10.87 -2.70
C LYS A 145 15.50 12.08 -3.62
N LYS A 146 16.72 12.49 -3.97
CA LYS A 146 16.98 13.60 -4.88
C LYS A 146 16.34 13.37 -6.25
N LYS A 147 16.50 12.17 -6.80
CA LYS A 147 15.92 11.79 -8.10
C LYS A 147 14.39 11.91 -8.11
N LEU A 148 13.72 11.45 -7.05
CA LEU A 148 12.26 11.48 -6.93
C LEU A 148 11.75 12.89 -6.61
N GLU A 149 12.51 13.69 -5.86
CA GLU A 149 12.21 15.09 -5.60
C GLU A 149 12.23 15.90 -6.90
N GLU A 150 13.24 15.71 -7.76
CA GLU A 150 13.32 16.32 -9.09
C GLU A 150 12.16 15.92 -10.01
N LYS A 151 11.63 14.72 -9.84
CA LYS A 151 10.42 14.23 -10.54
C LYS A 151 9.11 14.73 -9.93
N GLY A 152 9.12 15.43 -8.78
CA GLY A 152 7.95 15.99 -8.13
C GLY A 152 7.13 15.01 -7.27
N TYR A 153 7.66 13.83 -6.93
CA TYR A 153 6.93 12.79 -6.17
C TYR A 153 6.52 13.23 -4.76
N PHE A 154 7.21 14.22 -4.19
CA PHE A 154 6.96 14.71 -2.84
C PHE A 154 6.09 15.98 -2.81
N ALA A 155 5.67 16.49 -3.97
CA ALA A 155 4.89 17.71 -4.08
C ALA A 155 3.52 17.53 -3.41
N ALA A 156 3.11 18.50 -2.60
CA ALA A 156 1.84 18.48 -1.89
C ALA A 156 0.61 18.40 -2.84
N GLU A 157 0.78 18.87 -4.07
CA GLU A 157 -0.26 18.85 -5.10
C GLU A 157 -0.64 17.45 -5.57
N HIS A 158 0.28 16.47 -5.46
CA HIS A 158 0.04 15.08 -5.81
C HIS A 158 -0.54 14.27 -4.66
N LYS A 159 -0.45 14.78 -3.42
CA LYS A 159 -0.96 14.07 -2.25
C LYS A 159 -2.48 14.13 -2.21
N LYS A 160 -3.10 12.94 -2.15
CA LYS A 160 -4.54 12.79 -2.07
C LYS A 160 -5.05 13.17 -0.69
N GLN A 161 -6.22 13.77 -0.66
CA GLN A 161 -6.88 14.04 0.61
C GLN A 161 -7.38 12.72 1.21
N VAL A 162 -7.04 12.51 2.48
CA VAL A 162 -7.58 11.39 3.26
C VAL A 162 -9.03 11.72 3.60
N PRO A 163 -9.98 10.82 3.34
CA PRO A 163 -11.39 11.06 3.68
C PRO A 163 -11.60 11.35 5.17
N ASP A 164 -12.49 12.28 5.49
CA ASP A 164 -12.88 12.58 6.89
C ASP A 164 -13.58 11.39 7.55
N ILE A 165 -14.27 10.56 6.75
CA ILE A 165 -14.95 9.35 7.22
C ILE A 165 -14.27 8.15 6.59
N ILE A 166 -13.50 7.42 7.39
CA ILE A 166 -12.87 6.17 7.01
C ILE A 166 -13.71 5.03 7.58
N GLN A 167 -14.10 4.10 6.73
CA GLN A 167 -14.84 2.90 7.11
C GLN A 167 -14.11 1.63 6.63
N LYS A 168 -13.66 1.61 5.38
CA LYS A 168 -12.99 0.49 4.75
C LYS A 168 -11.50 0.75 4.63
N ILE A 169 -10.70 -0.10 5.24
CA ILE A 169 -9.26 0.04 5.33
C ILE A 169 -8.60 -1.13 4.59
N GLY A 170 -7.81 -0.85 3.56
CA GLY A 170 -6.90 -1.81 2.96
C GLY A 170 -5.62 -1.88 3.76
N LEU A 171 -5.37 -2.98 4.46
CA LEU A 171 -4.19 -3.14 5.30
C LEU A 171 -3.14 -3.99 4.59
N ILE A 172 -1.96 -3.43 4.36
CA ILE A 172 -0.80 -4.09 3.77
C ILE A 172 0.26 -4.27 4.84
N THR A 173 0.49 -5.50 5.27
CA THR A 173 1.52 -5.86 6.27
C THR A 173 1.71 -7.38 6.31
N SER A 174 2.71 -7.86 7.05
CA SER A 174 2.89 -9.30 7.30
C SER A 174 1.83 -9.84 8.25
N GLY A 175 1.28 -11.01 7.96
CA GLY A 175 0.19 -11.62 8.73
C GLY A 175 0.57 -12.11 10.13
N SER A 176 1.86 -12.38 10.37
CA SER A 176 2.37 -12.90 11.65
C SER A 176 3.07 -11.86 12.53
N GLY A 177 3.23 -10.62 12.05
CA GLY A 177 3.99 -9.57 12.72
C GLY A 177 3.30 -8.97 13.95
N ALA A 178 4.06 -8.31 14.81
CA ALA A 178 3.54 -7.50 15.90
C ALA A 178 2.73 -6.30 15.38
N ALA A 179 3.13 -5.74 14.23
CA ALA A 179 2.53 -4.56 13.63
C ALA A 179 1.02 -4.69 13.38
N ILE A 180 0.56 -5.83 12.85
CA ILE A 180 -0.87 -6.06 12.61
C ILE A 180 -1.65 -6.13 13.94
N LYS A 181 -1.09 -6.77 14.96
CA LYS A 181 -1.73 -6.87 16.28
C LYS A 181 -1.84 -5.51 16.95
N ASP A 182 -0.76 -4.74 16.87
CA ASP A 182 -0.71 -3.38 17.44
C ASP A 182 -1.67 -2.45 16.69
N PHE A 183 -1.72 -2.54 15.36
CA PHE A 183 -2.66 -1.78 14.54
C PHE A 183 -4.11 -2.09 14.93
N LEU A 184 -4.51 -3.37 14.89
CA LEU A 184 -5.89 -3.79 15.17
C LEU A 184 -6.31 -3.47 16.61
N LYS A 185 -5.40 -3.67 17.58
CA LYS A 185 -5.64 -3.33 18.99
C LYS A 185 -5.92 -1.83 19.16
N ASN A 186 -5.13 -0.96 18.52
CA ASN A 186 -5.25 0.48 18.66
C ASN A 186 -6.36 1.07 17.77
N LEU A 187 -6.75 0.39 16.70
CA LEU A 187 -7.88 0.76 15.87
C LEU A 187 -9.21 0.63 16.65
N GLY A 188 -9.31 -0.38 17.53
CA GLY A 188 -10.47 -0.61 18.38
C GLY A 188 -11.69 -1.15 17.63
N SER A 189 -12.84 -1.21 18.34
CA SER A 189 -14.09 -1.81 17.83
C SER A 189 -15.10 -0.76 17.39
N TYR A 190 -14.71 0.15 16.50
CA TYR A 190 -15.55 1.25 16.02
C TYR A 190 -16.27 0.95 14.69
N GLY A 191 -16.40 -0.32 14.31
CA GLY A 191 -17.11 -0.74 13.11
C GLY A 191 -16.32 -0.56 11.81
N PHE A 192 -14.98 -0.55 11.89
CA PHE A 192 -14.12 -0.55 10.71
C PHE A 192 -14.13 -1.89 10.00
N GLU A 193 -14.11 -1.87 8.67
CA GLU A 193 -13.89 -3.03 7.82
C GLU A 193 -12.42 -3.05 7.36
N VAL A 194 -11.64 -4.01 7.88
CA VAL A 194 -10.21 -4.13 7.57
C VAL A 194 -9.98 -5.28 6.61
N TYR A 195 -9.51 -4.97 5.41
CA TYR A 195 -9.13 -5.92 4.37
C TYR A 195 -7.64 -6.11 4.37
N HIS A 196 -7.18 -7.21 4.95
CA HIS A 196 -5.76 -7.48 5.11
C HIS A 196 -5.20 -8.27 3.93
N LEU A 197 -4.15 -7.73 3.30
CA LEU A 197 -3.28 -8.45 2.39
C LEU A 197 -1.97 -8.81 3.11
N ASN A 198 -1.72 -10.12 3.23
CA ASN A 198 -0.47 -10.61 3.78
C ASN A 198 0.64 -10.47 2.74
N VAL A 199 1.66 -9.67 3.07
CA VAL A 199 2.81 -9.39 2.21
C VAL A 199 4.11 -9.67 2.95
N PHE A 200 5.18 -9.92 2.19
CA PHE A 200 6.52 -9.84 2.74
C PHE A 200 6.86 -8.34 2.92
N VAL A 201 7.26 -7.96 4.13
CA VAL A 201 7.68 -6.59 4.47
C VAL A 201 9.19 -6.45 4.61
N GLU A 202 9.92 -7.56 4.48
CA GLU A 202 11.38 -7.64 4.52
C GLU A 202 11.88 -8.79 3.63
N GLY A 203 13.16 -8.73 3.24
CA GLY A 203 13.79 -9.70 2.34
C GLY A 203 13.59 -9.38 0.85
N ASP A 204 14.12 -10.27 0.00
CA ASP A 204 14.24 -10.06 -1.45
C ASP A 204 12.90 -9.93 -2.19
N TYR A 205 11.83 -10.47 -1.64
CA TYR A 205 10.49 -10.46 -2.25
C TYR A 205 9.58 -9.35 -1.71
N ALA A 206 10.07 -8.54 -0.77
CA ALA A 206 9.24 -7.54 -0.11
C ALA A 206 8.77 -6.45 -1.08
N GLU A 207 9.66 -5.93 -1.92
CA GLU A 207 9.35 -4.89 -2.89
C GLU A 207 8.22 -5.32 -3.83
N ASP A 208 8.37 -6.45 -4.53
CA ASP A 208 7.36 -6.95 -5.47
C ASP A 208 6.03 -7.28 -4.79
N SER A 209 6.09 -7.80 -3.57
CA SER A 209 4.92 -8.14 -2.76
C SER A 209 4.12 -6.88 -2.39
N ILE A 210 4.78 -5.81 -1.95
CA ILE A 210 4.16 -4.52 -1.60
C ILE A 210 3.54 -3.86 -2.84
N ILE A 211 4.31 -3.78 -3.95
CA ILE A 211 3.83 -3.22 -5.23
C ILE A 211 2.57 -3.94 -5.70
N SER A 212 2.61 -5.28 -5.67
CA SER A 212 1.48 -6.11 -6.08
C SER A 212 0.25 -5.88 -5.21
N ALA A 213 0.42 -5.70 -3.89
CA ALA A 213 -0.67 -5.45 -2.95
C ALA A 213 -1.31 -4.07 -3.17
N ILE A 214 -0.52 -3.02 -3.37
CA ILE A 214 -1.04 -1.67 -3.67
C ILE A 214 -1.85 -1.71 -4.97
N ARG A 215 -1.29 -2.30 -6.03
CA ARG A 215 -1.97 -2.45 -7.32
C ARG A 215 -3.23 -3.32 -7.23
N TRP A 216 -3.22 -4.34 -6.37
CA TRP A 216 -4.37 -5.19 -6.15
C TRP A 216 -5.54 -4.42 -5.55
N PHE A 217 -5.33 -3.60 -4.49
CA PHE A 217 -6.37 -2.76 -3.91
C PHE A 217 -6.95 -1.81 -4.97
N ASN A 218 -6.10 -1.11 -5.71
CA ASN A 218 -6.54 -0.18 -6.75
C ASN A 218 -7.41 -0.84 -7.84
N ARG A 219 -7.16 -2.12 -8.17
CA ARG A 219 -7.88 -2.82 -9.24
C ARG A 219 -9.09 -3.61 -8.76
N LYS A 220 -9.00 -4.22 -7.58
CA LYS A 220 -10.00 -5.18 -7.09
C LYS A 220 -10.92 -4.61 -6.03
N MET A 221 -10.48 -3.60 -5.31
CA MET A 221 -11.24 -2.97 -4.23
C MET A 221 -11.11 -1.44 -4.27
N PRO A 222 -11.55 -0.80 -5.38
CA PRO A 222 -11.47 0.66 -5.51
C PRO A 222 -12.41 1.42 -4.55
N ASP A 223 -13.27 0.71 -3.83
CA ASP A 223 -14.19 1.23 -2.81
C ASP A 223 -13.59 1.23 -1.39
N VAL A 224 -12.32 0.89 -1.24
CA VAL A 224 -11.56 1.09 0.00
C VAL A 224 -11.27 2.58 0.18
N ASP A 225 -11.46 3.10 1.39
CA ASP A 225 -11.29 4.53 1.66
C ASP A 225 -9.81 4.92 1.76
N VAL A 226 -8.99 4.05 2.36
CA VAL A 226 -7.54 4.26 2.52
C VAL A 226 -6.78 2.94 2.49
N ILE A 227 -5.55 2.99 2.00
CA ILE A 227 -4.57 1.91 2.13
C ILE A 227 -3.63 2.25 3.28
N ALA A 228 -3.52 1.38 4.27
CA ALA A 228 -2.54 1.47 5.35
C ALA A 228 -1.38 0.49 5.08
N LEU A 229 -0.22 1.02 4.71
CA LEU A 229 1.01 0.27 4.55
C LEU A 229 1.81 0.37 5.84
N ILE A 230 1.84 -0.70 6.62
CA ILE A 230 2.45 -0.70 7.95
C ILE A 230 3.50 -1.79 8.11
N ARG A 231 4.48 -1.47 8.93
CA ARG A 231 5.55 -2.39 9.31
C ARG A 231 5.95 -2.14 10.76
N GLY A 232 6.32 -3.20 11.47
CA GLY A 232 6.89 -3.12 12.81
C GLY A 232 8.34 -2.61 12.81
N GLY A 233 8.92 -2.43 13.98
CA GLY A 233 10.33 -2.07 14.14
C GLY A 233 11.28 -3.14 13.57
N GLY A 234 12.50 -2.73 13.24
CA GLY A 234 13.56 -3.59 12.70
C GLY A 234 14.77 -2.76 12.31
N SER A 235 15.83 -3.39 11.77
CA SER A 235 17.06 -2.71 11.31
C SER A 235 16.82 -1.87 10.04
N LEU A 236 17.77 -0.97 9.73
CA LEU A 236 17.78 -0.18 8.48
C LEU A 236 17.76 -1.07 7.23
N GLU A 237 18.40 -2.23 7.27
CA GLU A 237 18.40 -3.19 6.17
C GLU A 237 17.01 -3.72 5.86
N SER A 238 16.19 -3.91 6.87
CA SER A 238 14.81 -4.38 6.70
C SER A 238 13.83 -3.29 6.19
N LEU A 239 14.28 -2.02 6.10
CA LEU A 239 13.55 -0.91 5.48
C LEU A 239 13.83 -0.77 3.97
N LYS A 240 14.74 -1.57 3.42
CA LYS A 240 15.22 -1.48 2.04
C LYS A 240 14.09 -1.50 1.00
N ALA A 241 13.09 -2.36 1.17
CA ALA A 241 11.95 -2.45 0.25
C ALA A 241 11.15 -1.13 0.18
N PHE A 242 11.03 -0.41 1.29
CA PHE A 242 10.33 0.88 1.36
C PHE A 242 11.15 2.06 0.83
N ASN A 243 12.44 1.83 0.59
CA ASN A 243 13.37 2.77 -0.03
C ASN A 243 13.64 2.43 -1.51
N SER A 244 12.70 1.76 -2.19
CA SER A 244 12.81 1.42 -3.60
C SER A 244 12.01 2.38 -4.49
N GLU A 245 12.47 2.59 -5.72
CA GLU A 245 11.75 3.37 -6.73
C GLU A 245 10.42 2.70 -7.09
N GLY A 246 10.38 1.36 -7.16
CA GLY A 246 9.19 0.63 -7.53
C GLY A 246 8.04 0.78 -6.52
N VAL A 247 8.33 0.79 -5.21
CA VAL A 247 7.31 1.06 -4.18
C VAL A 247 6.88 2.53 -4.22
N ALA A 248 7.83 3.46 -4.44
CA ALA A 248 7.51 4.88 -4.62
C ALA A 248 6.56 5.11 -5.80
N ASP A 249 6.84 4.50 -6.95
CA ASP A 249 5.99 4.54 -8.14
C ASP A 249 4.59 3.96 -7.85
N ALA A 250 4.51 2.82 -7.16
CA ALA A 250 3.24 2.20 -6.84
C ALA A 250 2.36 3.04 -5.90
N ILE A 251 2.97 3.76 -4.94
CA ILE A 251 2.26 4.70 -4.05
C ILE A 251 1.80 5.93 -4.84
N PHE A 252 2.69 6.49 -5.66
CA PHE A 252 2.41 7.68 -6.47
C PHE A 252 1.25 7.44 -7.45
N ASP A 253 1.28 6.31 -8.16
CA ASP A 253 0.26 5.90 -9.13
C ASP A 253 -1.04 5.39 -8.49
N SER A 254 -1.09 5.23 -7.16
CA SER A 254 -2.29 4.75 -6.47
C SER A 254 -3.44 5.75 -6.64
N ASN A 255 -4.64 5.29 -6.95
CA ASN A 255 -5.86 6.12 -6.93
C ASN A 255 -6.42 6.28 -5.51
N LEU A 256 -6.10 5.34 -4.62
CA LEU A 256 -6.53 5.33 -3.23
C LEU A 256 -5.50 6.08 -2.38
N PRO A 257 -5.92 6.85 -1.36
CA PRO A 257 -5.00 7.46 -0.41
C PRO A 257 -4.18 6.40 0.33
N VAL A 258 -2.87 6.60 0.41
CA VAL A 258 -1.93 5.70 1.08
C VAL A 258 -1.41 6.34 2.36
N LEU A 259 -1.63 5.65 3.47
CA LEU A 259 -1.08 5.99 4.79
C LEU A 259 0.08 5.04 5.09
N THR A 260 1.21 5.57 5.53
CA THR A 260 2.35 4.76 5.93
C THR A 260 2.58 4.80 7.45
N GLY A 261 3.03 3.67 7.99
CA GLY A 261 3.48 3.54 9.38
C GLY A 261 4.59 2.52 9.47
N ILE A 262 5.78 2.89 8.94
CA ILE A 262 6.83 1.94 8.59
C ILE A 262 7.97 1.93 9.59
N GLY A 263 8.39 3.09 10.09
CA GLY A 263 9.59 3.21 10.90
C GLY A 263 9.37 3.91 12.24
N HIS A 264 10.46 4.27 12.88
CA HIS A 264 10.47 5.21 14.01
C HIS A 264 10.78 6.63 13.50
N GLU A 265 10.61 7.64 14.35
CA GLU A 265 10.81 9.06 14.00
C GLU A 265 12.16 9.38 13.33
N LYS A 266 13.18 8.52 13.54
CA LYS A 266 14.53 8.68 12.98
C LYS A 266 14.72 8.00 11.62
N ASP A 267 13.84 7.08 11.25
CA ASP A 267 14.02 6.19 10.10
C ASP A 267 12.94 6.44 9.03
N VAL A 268 12.87 7.67 8.54
CA VAL A 268 11.90 8.06 7.48
C VAL A 268 12.30 7.41 6.16
N THR A 269 11.36 6.73 5.52
CA THR A 269 11.59 6.03 4.24
C THR A 269 11.14 6.85 3.03
N ILE A 270 11.58 6.46 1.82
CA ILE A 270 11.08 7.03 0.56
C ILE A 270 9.55 6.84 0.45
N ALA A 271 9.04 5.69 0.86
CA ALA A 271 7.60 5.43 0.90
C ALA A 271 6.86 6.45 1.78
N ASP A 272 7.45 6.89 2.91
CA ASP A 272 6.85 7.92 3.79
C ASP A 272 6.81 9.30 3.13
N PHE A 273 7.82 9.66 2.32
CA PHE A 273 7.83 10.92 1.58
C PHE A 273 6.76 10.95 0.48
N VAL A 274 6.56 9.84 -0.22
CA VAL A 274 5.58 9.74 -1.33
C VAL A 274 4.15 9.55 -0.83
N ALA A 275 3.97 8.90 0.31
CA ALA A 275 2.65 8.64 0.90
C ALA A 275 1.83 9.92 1.09
N ASP A 276 0.52 9.81 0.98
CA ASP A 276 -0.42 10.92 1.19
C ASP A 276 -0.36 11.42 2.64
N LYS A 277 -0.15 10.50 3.58
CA LYS A 277 0.15 10.84 4.97
C LYS A 277 1.04 9.78 5.61
N SER A 278 2.10 10.21 6.31
CA SER A 278 3.05 9.31 6.97
C SER A 278 2.98 9.45 8.48
N PHE A 279 3.25 8.35 9.17
CA PHE A 279 3.27 8.22 10.62
C PHE A 279 4.48 7.40 11.05
N SER A 280 4.97 7.65 12.25
CA SER A 280 6.16 6.99 12.78
C SER A 280 5.94 5.52 13.16
N THR A 281 4.70 5.05 13.33
CA THR A 281 4.41 3.67 13.78
C THR A 281 3.07 3.16 13.25
N PRO A 282 2.86 1.84 13.18
CA PRO A 282 1.55 1.22 12.92
C PRO A 282 0.46 1.69 13.89
N THR A 283 0.83 1.85 15.16
CA THR A 283 -0.05 2.38 16.21
C THR A 283 -0.53 3.79 15.89
N ALA A 284 0.37 4.67 15.42
CA ALA A 284 0.01 6.06 15.09
C ALA A 284 -0.97 6.14 13.92
N VAL A 285 -0.84 5.27 12.91
CA VAL A 285 -1.82 5.14 11.81
C VAL A 285 -3.19 4.74 12.36
N ALA A 286 -3.23 3.70 13.21
CA ALA A 286 -4.47 3.20 13.79
C ALA A 286 -5.16 4.27 14.67
N VAL A 287 -4.38 4.97 15.50
CA VAL A 287 -4.87 6.07 16.36
C VAL A 287 -5.42 7.20 15.51
N PHE A 288 -4.73 7.60 14.43
CA PHE A 288 -5.23 8.63 13.52
C PHE A 288 -6.61 8.27 12.95
N ILE A 289 -6.77 7.06 12.41
CA ILE A 289 -8.04 6.58 11.84
C ILE A 289 -9.12 6.52 12.94
N ARG A 290 -8.79 5.99 14.11
CA ARG A 290 -9.69 5.89 15.24
C ARG A 290 -10.16 7.26 15.74
N THR A 291 -9.24 8.21 15.89
CA THR A 291 -9.53 9.55 16.43
C THR A 291 -10.55 10.29 15.56
N GLN A 292 -10.46 10.17 14.25
CA GLN A 292 -11.47 10.75 13.34
C GLN A 292 -12.85 10.15 13.61
N ARG A 293 -12.93 8.84 13.83
CA ARG A 293 -14.19 8.15 14.13
C ARG A 293 -14.73 8.51 15.51
N GLU A 294 -13.85 8.58 16.50
CA GLU A 294 -14.21 9.02 17.86
C GLU A 294 -14.77 10.44 17.87
N GLN A 295 -14.14 11.36 17.14
CA GLN A 295 -14.61 12.73 17.00
C GLN A 295 -16.00 12.80 16.36
N LEU A 296 -16.27 11.99 15.32
CA LEU A 296 -17.59 11.91 14.70
C LEU A 296 -18.65 11.41 15.69
N ILE A 297 -18.33 10.34 16.44
CA ILE A 297 -19.25 9.80 17.46
C ILE A 297 -19.53 10.85 18.53
N THR A 298 -18.47 11.48 19.06
CA THR A 298 -18.59 12.53 20.09
C THR A 298 -19.43 13.72 19.57
N ASN A 299 -19.21 14.14 18.32
CA ASN A 299 -20.01 15.22 17.72
C ASN A 299 -21.47 14.82 17.55
N LEU A 300 -21.76 13.56 17.20
CA LEU A 300 -23.14 13.05 17.15
C LEU A 300 -23.78 13.04 18.53
N ASP A 301 -23.08 12.59 19.56
CA ASP A 301 -23.59 12.59 20.93
C ASP A 301 -23.88 14.03 21.39
N LEU A 302 -22.99 14.99 21.13
CA LEU A 302 -23.22 16.40 21.42
C LEU A 302 -24.45 16.98 20.72
N ILE A 303 -24.65 16.62 19.45
CA ILE A 303 -25.82 17.05 18.67
C ILE A 303 -27.11 16.43 19.27
N ILE A 304 -27.07 15.16 19.63
CA ILE A 304 -28.20 14.48 20.30
C ILE A 304 -28.53 15.17 21.63
N ASP A 305 -27.53 15.47 22.46
CA ASP A 305 -27.71 16.17 23.74
C ASP A 305 -28.29 17.58 23.51
N GLN A 306 -27.80 18.30 22.50
CA GLN A 306 -28.33 19.62 22.15
C GLN A 306 -29.80 19.56 21.72
N ILE A 307 -30.15 18.60 20.86
CA ILE A 307 -31.52 18.39 20.41
C ILE A 307 -32.42 18.03 21.59
N THR A 308 -31.93 17.14 22.46
CA THR A 308 -32.68 16.72 23.66
C THR A 308 -32.91 17.89 24.63
N SER A 309 -31.87 18.65 24.93
CA SER A 309 -31.95 19.80 25.82
C SER A 309 -32.84 20.94 25.26
N GLN A 310 -32.78 21.20 23.97
CA GLN A 310 -33.67 22.15 23.29
C GLN A 310 -35.12 21.69 23.34
N ALA A 311 -35.38 20.40 23.12
CA ALA A 311 -36.72 19.82 23.22
C ALA A 311 -37.27 19.92 24.65
N GLU A 312 -36.44 19.62 25.65
CA GLU A 312 -36.80 19.77 27.05
C GLU A 312 -37.09 21.26 27.41
N SER A 313 -36.25 22.19 26.96
CA SER A 313 -36.45 23.63 27.14
C SER A 313 -37.79 24.10 26.54
N ILE A 314 -38.11 23.65 25.29
CA ILE A 314 -39.37 23.99 24.64
C ILE A 314 -40.55 23.42 25.43
N ILE A 315 -40.41 22.19 25.95
CA ILE A 315 -41.47 21.56 26.77
C ILE A 315 -41.66 22.35 28.07
N ASP A 316 -40.57 22.77 28.71
CA ASP A 316 -40.66 23.54 29.96
C ASP A 316 -41.17 24.96 29.74
N ASP A 317 -40.82 25.61 28.67
CA ASP A 317 -41.40 26.91 28.26
C ASP A 317 -42.90 26.79 27.99
N LEU A 318 -43.31 25.71 27.30
CA LEU A 318 -44.71 25.42 27.09
C LEU A 318 -45.48 25.12 28.39
N ARG A 319 -44.85 24.36 29.31
CA ARG A 319 -45.41 24.13 30.65
C ARG A 319 -45.54 25.41 31.43
N ASN A 320 -44.53 26.28 31.44
CA ASN A 320 -44.55 27.56 32.10
C ASN A 320 -45.64 28.47 31.48
N LEU A 321 -45.75 28.48 30.17
CA LEU A 321 -46.77 29.20 29.44
C LEU A 321 -48.16 28.67 29.80
N VAL A 322 -48.33 27.36 29.82
CA VAL A 322 -49.58 26.71 30.26
C VAL A 322 -49.92 27.09 31.69
N GLN A 323 -48.94 27.05 32.59
CA GLN A 323 -49.13 27.40 34.00
C GLN A 323 -49.46 28.88 34.21
N SER A 324 -48.85 29.78 33.40
CA SER A 324 -49.21 31.20 33.42
C SER A 324 -50.62 31.45 32.87
N TYR A 325 -51.01 30.74 31.80
CA TYR A 325 -52.41 30.81 31.31
C TYR A 325 -53.40 30.22 32.27
N GLN A 326 -53.09 29.10 32.94
CA GLN A 326 -53.93 28.55 34.01
C GLN A 326 -54.13 29.57 35.15
N GLN A 327 -53.09 30.23 35.60
CA GLN A 327 -53.18 31.25 36.64
C GLN A 327 -54.02 32.46 36.19
N ASN A 328 -53.79 32.92 34.97
CA ASN A 328 -54.57 33.98 34.35
C ASN A 328 -56.05 33.59 34.17
N LEU A 329 -56.29 32.34 33.79
CA LEU A 329 -57.67 31.81 33.64
C LEU A 329 -58.36 31.66 34.98
N ILE A 330 -57.66 31.19 36.04
CA ILE A 330 -58.21 31.15 37.38
C ILE A 330 -58.56 32.54 37.86
N PHE A 331 -57.68 33.53 37.63
CA PHE A 331 -57.93 34.92 37.97
C PHE A 331 -59.11 35.52 37.18
N CYS A 332 -59.20 35.25 35.87
CA CYS A 332 -60.36 35.65 35.07
C CYS A 332 -61.60 34.87 35.43
N PHE A 333 -61.45 33.59 35.85
CA PHE A 333 -62.57 32.74 36.25
C PHE A 333 -63.23 33.19 37.58
N GLU A 334 -62.43 33.63 38.52
CA GLU A 334 -62.91 34.25 39.76
C GLU A 334 -63.72 35.54 39.52
N ASN A 335 -63.40 36.23 38.39
CA ASN A 335 -64.04 37.50 38.06
C ASN A 335 -65.16 37.41 37.01
N ILE A 336 -65.21 36.37 36.17
CA ILE A 336 -66.15 36.31 35.00
C ILE A 336 -66.64 34.88 34.78
N LEU A 337 -67.30 34.30 35.71
CA LEU A 337 -67.63 32.86 35.84
C LEU A 337 -68.52 32.24 34.78
N ARG A 338 -69.10 32.94 33.86
CA ARG A 338 -70.08 32.38 32.93
C ARG A 338 -69.84 32.48 31.40
N MET A 339 -68.89 33.22 30.93
CA MET A 339 -68.84 33.54 29.48
C MET A 339 -67.73 32.84 28.69
N TYR A 340 -66.73 32.15 29.27
CA TYR A 340 -65.56 31.68 28.51
C TYR A 340 -65.25 30.18 28.56
N SER A 341 -66.08 29.33 29.07
CA SER A 341 -65.84 27.89 29.15
C SER A 341 -65.62 27.21 27.76
N PHE A 342 -66.20 27.75 26.71
CA PHE A 342 -66.06 27.23 25.36
C PHE A 342 -64.71 27.60 24.73
N SER A 343 -64.22 28.83 24.99
CA SER A 343 -62.92 29.27 24.46
C SER A 343 -61.73 28.54 25.10
N ILE A 344 -61.91 28.15 26.37
CA ILE A 344 -60.89 27.40 27.10
C ILE A 344 -60.68 26.01 26.54
N ARG A 345 -61.77 25.31 26.20
CA ARG A 345 -61.73 23.98 25.65
C ARG A 345 -61.04 24.00 24.28
N HIS A 346 -61.35 24.98 23.42
CA HIS A 346 -60.79 25.12 22.10
C HIS A 346 -59.28 25.50 22.10
N CYS A 347 -58.84 26.29 23.11
CA CYS A 347 -57.44 26.62 23.27
C CYS A 347 -56.62 25.39 23.69
N ALA A 348 -57.16 24.55 24.57
CA ALA A 348 -56.53 23.31 25.00
C ALA A 348 -56.42 22.28 23.86
N GLU A 349 -57.46 22.18 22.99
CA GLU A 349 -57.42 21.28 21.83
C GLU A 349 -56.37 21.68 20.76
N LYS A 350 -56.21 22.99 20.50
CA LYS A 350 -55.16 23.49 19.60
C LYS A 350 -53.77 23.24 20.16
N MET A 351 -53.57 23.40 21.47
CA MET A 351 -52.27 23.08 22.07
C MET A 351 -51.91 21.59 22.00
N HIS A 352 -52.91 20.72 22.20
CA HIS A 352 -52.74 19.28 22.05
C HIS A 352 -52.41 18.88 20.59
N GLY A 353 -53.08 19.53 19.62
CA GLY A 353 -52.76 19.37 18.21
C GLY A 353 -51.35 19.81 17.84
N CYS A 354 -50.86 20.96 18.36
CA CYS A 354 -49.50 21.45 18.17
C CYS A 354 -48.45 20.52 18.79
N LEU A 355 -48.71 20.02 20.00
CA LEU A 355 -47.83 19.05 20.65
C LEU A 355 -47.72 17.72 19.85
N ASN A 356 -48.84 17.24 19.35
CA ASN A 356 -48.85 16.03 18.53
C ASN A 356 -48.07 16.21 17.21
N LEU A 357 -48.14 17.39 16.58
CA LEU A 357 -47.35 17.69 15.39
C LEU A 357 -45.84 17.76 15.69
N VAL A 358 -45.44 18.30 16.85
CA VAL A 358 -44.05 18.32 17.29
C VAL A 358 -43.56 16.88 17.58
N PHE A 359 -44.33 16.06 18.24
CA PHE A 359 -43.99 14.67 18.52
C PHE A 359 -43.98 13.80 17.24
N GLU A 360 -44.91 14.03 16.31
CA GLU A 360 -44.87 13.36 14.98
C GLU A 360 -43.62 13.77 14.18
N SER A 361 -43.26 15.04 14.19
CA SER A 361 -42.04 15.48 13.51
C SER A 361 -40.77 14.86 14.12
N TYR A 362 -40.77 14.73 15.45
CA TYR A 362 -39.67 14.06 16.17
C TYR A 362 -39.59 12.55 15.87
N ARG A 363 -40.75 11.87 15.89
CA ARG A 363 -40.87 10.45 15.56
C ARG A 363 -40.50 10.17 14.09
N ASN A 364 -40.85 11.07 13.18
CA ASN A 364 -40.45 10.98 11.78
C ASN A 364 -38.96 11.18 11.57
N MET A 365 -38.32 12.03 12.36
CA MET A 365 -36.88 12.23 12.32
C MET A 365 -36.10 11.02 12.87
N GLU A 366 -36.60 10.44 13.97
CA GLU A 366 -36.07 9.19 14.56
C GLU A 366 -36.23 8.00 13.59
N GLN A 367 -37.34 7.87 12.94
CA GLN A 367 -37.56 6.82 11.94
C GLN A 367 -36.66 6.99 10.71
N LYS A 368 -36.44 8.21 10.23
CA LYS A 368 -35.49 8.47 9.14
C LYS A 368 -34.06 8.11 9.55
N PHE A 369 -33.70 8.39 10.80
CA PHE A 369 -32.37 8.02 11.32
C PHE A 369 -32.21 6.49 11.41
N LEU A 370 -33.25 5.78 11.91
CA LEU A 370 -33.25 4.32 12.02
C LEU A 370 -33.28 3.62 10.64
N THR A 371 -34.00 4.17 9.66
CA THR A 371 -33.99 3.62 8.29
C THR A 371 -32.62 3.83 7.62
N LEU A 372 -32.00 4.98 7.75
CA LEU A 372 -30.65 5.21 7.27
C LEU A 372 -29.63 4.23 7.91
N PHE A 373 -29.79 3.94 9.20
CA PHE A 373 -28.94 2.97 9.92
C PHE A 373 -29.21 1.52 9.46
N SER A 374 -30.47 1.17 9.20
CA SER A 374 -30.85 -0.17 8.73
C SER A 374 -30.38 -0.42 7.29
N ASP A 375 -30.51 0.58 6.41
CA ASP A 375 -30.01 0.50 5.02
C ASP A 375 -28.46 0.41 5.00
N TRP A 376 -27.82 1.11 5.91
CA TRP A 376 -26.37 1.04 6.11
C TRP A 376 -25.94 -0.37 6.57
N HIS A 377 -26.66 -0.92 7.56
CA HIS A 377 -26.45 -2.29 8.04
C HIS A 377 -26.69 -3.34 6.93
N LEU A 378 -27.73 -3.19 6.16
CA LEU A 378 -28.05 -4.08 5.04
C LEU A 378 -26.98 -4.02 3.94
N THR A 379 -26.47 -2.83 3.67
CA THR A 379 -25.36 -2.62 2.72
C THR A 379 -24.09 -3.33 3.18
N ILE A 380 -23.78 -3.25 4.48
CA ILE A 380 -22.62 -3.95 5.11
C ILE A 380 -22.79 -5.47 4.99
N VAL A 381 -23.96 -6.00 5.30
CA VAL A 381 -24.26 -7.44 5.22
C VAL A 381 -24.12 -7.94 3.79
N ASN A 382 -24.66 -7.20 2.82
CA ASN A 382 -24.58 -7.53 1.39
C ASN A 382 -23.11 -7.49 0.88
N MET A 383 -22.31 -6.54 1.37
CA MET A 383 -20.89 -6.48 1.04
C MET A 383 -20.10 -7.65 1.64
N LYS A 384 -20.36 -8.04 2.89
CA LYS A 384 -19.79 -9.25 3.51
C LYS A 384 -20.12 -10.51 2.70
N HIS A 385 -21.36 -10.63 2.24
CA HIS A 385 -21.78 -11.77 1.43
C HIS A 385 -21.07 -11.81 0.06
N ARG A 386 -20.97 -10.66 -0.63
CA ARG A 386 -20.20 -10.56 -1.89
C ARG A 386 -18.72 -10.88 -1.70
N MET A 387 -18.13 -10.49 -0.58
CA MET A 387 -16.74 -10.85 -0.25
C MET A 387 -16.55 -12.34 0.01
N GLY A 388 -17.49 -13.00 0.68
CA GLY A 388 -17.46 -14.45 0.85
C GLY A 388 -17.41 -15.18 -0.50
N ILE A 389 -18.23 -14.73 -1.45
CA ILE A 389 -18.26 -15.29 -2.81
C ILE A 389 -16.94 -15.05 -3.55
N LEU A 390 -16.34 -13.86 -3.41
CA LEU A 390 -15.06 -13.53 -4.04
C LEU A 390 -13.88 -14.28 -3.39
N GLN A 391 -13.94 -14.54 -2.07
CA GLN A 391 -12.97 -15.40 -1.38
C GLN A 391 -13.05 -16.84 -1.88
N GLU A 392 -14.23 -17.42 -2.02
CA GLU A 392 -14.41 -18.77 -2.60
C GLU A 392 -13.92 -18.83 -4.05
N GLN A 393 -14.23 -17.83 -4.86
CA GLN A 393 -13.75 -17.76 -6.24
C GLN A 393 -12.23 -17.63 -6.31
N SER A 394 -11.60 -16.86 -5.41
CA SER A 394 -10.13 -16.72 -5.37
C SER A 394 -9.45 -18.01 -4.89
N LEU A 395 -10.02 -18.71 -3.90
CA LEU A 395 -9.57 -20.03 -3.45
C LEU A 395 -9.65 -21.09 -4.56
N ASN A 396 -10.73 -21.09 -5.32
CA ASN A 396 -10.89 -21.99 -6.47
C ASN A 396 -9.89 -21.70 -7.59
N ILE A 397 -9.57 -20.44 -7.86
CA ILE A 397 -8.54 -20.05 -8.85
C ILE A 397 -7.13 -20.47 -8.37
N PHE A 398 -6.86 -20.42 -7.07
CA PHE A 398 -5.60 -20.90 -6.49
C PHE A 398 -5.48 -22.42 -6.54
N GLN A 399 -6.58 -23.14 -6.29
CA GLN A 399 -6.60 -24.62 -6.34
C GLN A 399 -6.54 -25.18 -7.77
N THR A 400 -6.89 -24.41 -8.80
CA THR A 400 -6.80 -24.83 -10.20
C THR A 400 -5.45 -24.47 -10.85
N LYS A 401 -4.53 -23.80 -10.15
CA LYS A 401 -3.18 -23.43 -10.66
C LYS A 401 -2.02 -24.16 -9.94
N ILE A 402 -2.33 -25.11 -9.06
CA ILE A 402 -1.40 -26.14 -8.54
C ILE A 402 -1.76 -27.47 -9.21
#